data_3b73648575a6857b3afe5ab9d055eb77
#
_entry.id   3b73648575a6857b3afe5ab9d055eb77
#
_cell.length_a   1.000
_cell.length_b   1.000
_cell.length_c   1.000
_cell.angle_alpha   90.00
_cell.angle_beta   90.00
_cell.angle_gamma   90.00
#
_symmetry.space_group_name_H-M   'P 1'
#
loop_
_entity.id
_entity.type
_entity.pdbx_description
1 polymer ?
#
loop_
_entity_poly.entity_id
_entity_poly.type
_entity_poly.pdbx_seq_one_letter_code
_entity_poly.pdbx_strand_id
1 'polypeptide(L)'
;GICTMDLIKQSGGAKTLDNVVCAEGGASLEKMPGGVEWKKRYDAKYPGQFQVYSPYTYDAVNVLVAAMVAAGSPDPKVYLPKLAATNYKGITTNVQFEANGELKNPAMTLYTYKGDKKIALN
;
A
#
# COMPACT_ATOMS: atom_id res chain seq x y z
N GLY A 1 -3.33 7.05 10.14
CA GLY A 1 -3.42 8.39 9.55
C GLY A 1 -4.86 8.83 9.33
N ILE A 2 -5.07 10.13 9.11
CA ILE A 2 -6.41 10.72 8.92
C ILE A 2 -6.92 10.63 7.48
N CYS A 3 -6.09 10.26 6.53
CA CYS A 3 -6.41 10.23 5.09
C CYS A 3 -7.29 9.04 4.70
N THR A 4 -8.44 8.88 5.35
CA THR A 4 -9.36 7.76 5.17
C THR A 4 -10.75 8.21 4.74
N MET A 5 -11.56 7.30 4.22
CA MET A 5 -12.99 7.59 3.93
C MET A 5 -13.81 7.86 5.21
N ASP A 6 -13.39 7.30 6.34
CA ASP A 6 -14.07 7.53 7.63
C ASP A 6 -13.94 8.97 8.12
N LEU A 7 -12.93 9.71 7.64
CA LEU A 7 -12.79 11.14 7.97
C LEU A 7 -14.05 11.93 7.61
N ILE A 8 -14.71 11.58 6.50
CA ILE A 8 -15.94 12.26 6.06
C ILE A 8 -17.04 12.14 7.12
N LYS A 9 -17.20 10.94 7.70
CA LYS A 9 -18.20 10.69 8.75
C LYS A 9 -17.83 11.39 10.06
N GLN A 10 -16.54 11.30 10.44
CA GLN A 10 -16.05 11.83 11.71
C GLN A 10 -15.99 13.35 11.76
N SER A 11 -15.85 14.00 10.61
CA SER A 11 -15.80 15.47 10.49
C SER A 11 -17.18 16.16 10.45
N GLY A 12 -18.26 15.39 10.49
CA GLY A 12 -19.62 15.94 10.36
C GLY A 12 -20.09 16.16 8.91
N GLY A 13 -19.36 15.58 7.95
CA GLY A 13 -19.74 15.58 6.54
C GLY A 13 -18.72 16.22 5.59
N ALA A 14 -18.93 16.04 4.31
CA ALA A 14 -17.97 16.39 3.27
C ALA A 14 -17.64 17.89 3.20
N LYS A 15 -18.59 18.77 3.49
CA LYS A 15 -18.40 20.24 3.41
C LYS A 15 -17.32 20.78 4.36
N THR A 16 -17.07 20.07 5.47
CA THR A 16 -16.01 20.46 6.43
C THR A 16 -14.61 20.14 5.91
N LEU A 17 -14.51 19.38 4.82
CA LEU A 17 -13.26 18.89 4.25
C LEU A 17 -12.88 19.56 2.92
N ASP A 18 -13.59 20.61 2.49
CA ASP A 18 -13.41 21.23 1.16
C ASP A 18 -11.98 21.75 0.88
N ASN A 19 -11.18 22.03 1.91
CA ASN A 19 -9.80 22.50 1.76
C ASN A 19 -8.78 21.56 2.42
N VAL A 20 -9.20 20.35 2.78
CA VAL A 20 -8.29 19.38 3.38
C VAL A 20 -7.48 18.69 2.30
N VAL A 21 -6.16 18.74 2.46
CA VAL A 21 -5.22 17.92 1.70
C VAL A 21 -4.49 17.01 2.68
N CYS A 22 -4.43 15.73 2.37
CA CYS A 22 -3.69 14.75 3.16
C CYS A 22 -2.77 13.90 2.28
N ALA A 23 -1.71 13.36 2.86
CA ALA A 23 -0.73 12.52 2.18
C ALA A 23 -0.82 11.08 2.67
N GLU A 24 -0.69 10.14 1.74
CA GLU A 24 -0.47 8.72 2.03
C GLU A 24 0.81 8.24 1.35
N GLY A 25 1.57 7.41 2.05
CA GLY A 25 2.69 6.69 1.45
C GLY A 25 2.17 5.68 0.43
N GLY A 26 2.82 5.64 -0.73
CA GLY A 26 2.48 4.75 -1.83
C GLY A 26 1.74 5.42 -2.98
N ALA A 27 1.63 4.68 -4.09
CA ALA A 27 0.86 5.11 -5.27
C ALA A 27 -0.65 4.92 -5.03
N SER A 28 -1.47 5.71 -5.72
CA SER A 28 -2.90 5.42 -5.80
C SER A 28 -3.12 4.06 -6.48
N LEU A 29 -4.23 3.41 -6.15
CA LEU A 29 -4.52 2.04 -6.63
C LEU A 29 -4.40 1.91 -8.16
N GLU A 30 -4.85 2.93 -8.89
CA GLU A 30 -4.85 2.98 -10.36
C GLU A 30 -3.44 3.10 -10.93
N LYS A 31 -2.49 3.61 -10.15
CA LYS A 31 -1.08 3.76 -10.51
C LYS A 31 -0.22 2.57 -10.06
N MET A 32 -0.76 1.67 -9.25
CA MET A 32 -0.07 0.43 -8.87
C MET A 32 -0.01 -0.53 -10.05
N PRO A 33 1.13 -1.18 -10.34
CA PRO A 33 1.31 -2.09 -11.49
C PRO A 33 0.27 -3.20 -11.59
N GLY A 34 -0.17 -3.73 -10.45
CA GLY A 34 -1.19 -4.80 -10.38
C GLY A 34 -2.40 -4.46 -9.53
N GLY A 35 -2.54 -3.20 -9.09
CA GLY A 35 -3.49 -2.81 -8.05
C GLY A 35 -4.95 -3.04 -8.41
N VAL A 36 -5.35 -2.58 -9.59
CA VAL A 36 -6.76 -2.65 -10.04
C VAL A 36 -7.21 -4.11 -10.20
N GLU A 37 -6.42 -4.93 -10.87
CA GLU A 37 -6.77 -6.33 -11.09
C GLU A 37 -6.72 -7.15 -9.79
N TRP A 38 -5.75 -6.87 -8.93
CA TRP A 38 -5.68 -7.48 -7.62
C TRP A 38 -6.90 -7.09 -6.76
N LYS A 39 -7.29 -5.81 -6.74
CA LYS A 39 -8.47 -5.35 -5.99
C LYS A 39 -9.74 -6.05 -6.45
N LYS A 40 -9.95 -6.21 -7.75
CA LYS A 40 -11.09 -6.95 -8.30
C LYS A 40 -11.17 -8.38 -7.76
N ARG A 41 -10.05 -9.10 -7.71
CA ARG A 41 -9.97 -10.46 -7.14
C ARG A 41 -10.17 -10.46 -5.63
N TYR A 42 -9.62 -9.46 -4.95
CA TYR A 42 -9.76 -9.30 -3.51
C TYR A 42 -11.22 -9.07 -3.12
N ASP A 43 -11.90 -8.13 -3.76
CA ASP A 43 -13.31 -7.81 -3.49
C ASP A 43 -14.26 -8.97 -3.80
N ALA A 44 -13.96 -9.76 -4.83
CA ALA A 44 -14.74 -10.97 -5.15
C ALA A 44 -14.63 -12.03 -4.03
N LYS A 45 -13.49 -12.13 -3.35
CA LYS A 45 -13.24 -13.10 -2.28
C LYS A 45 -13.61 -12.55 -0.90
N TYR A 46 -13.44 -11.27 -0.68
CA TYR A 46 -13.62 -10.60 0.60
C TYR A 46 -14.43 -9.30 0.43
N PRO A 47 -15.73 -9.39 0.08
CA PRO A 47 -16.55 -8.22 -0.20
C PRO A 47 -16.60 -7.26 0.98
N GLY A 48 -16.39 -5.98 0.71
CA GLY A 48 -16.44 -4.91 1.71
C GLY A 48 -15.27 -4.86 2.71
N GLN A 49 -14.24 -5.71 2.57
CA GLN A 49 -13.13 -5.77 3.52
C GLN A 49 -11.85 -5.04 3.03
N PHE A 50 -11.91 -4.45 1.84
CA PHE A 50 -10.76 -3.71 1.32
C PHE A 50 -10.44 -2.51 2.22
N GLN A 51 -9.15 -2.40 2.57
CA GLN A 51 -8.57 -1.28 3.30
C GLN A 51 -7.38 -0.71 2.53
N VAL A 52 -7.02 0.53 2.81
CA VAL A 52 -5.91 1.22 2.11
C VAL A 52 -4.59 0.44 2.18
N TYR A 53 -4.34 -0.29 3.26
CA TYR A 53 -3.12 -1.09 3.44
C TYR A 53 -3.22 -2.52 2.90
N SER A 54 -4.38 -2.98 2.44
CA SER A 54 -4.56 -4.36 1.96
C SER A 54 -3.56 -4.77 0.86
N PRO A 55 -3.33 -3.97 -0.21
CA PRO A 55 -2.36 -4.32 -1.24
C PRO A 55 -0.92 -4.34 -0.73
N TYR A 56 -0.57 -3.43 0.19
CA TYR A 56 0.78 -3.38 0.76
C TYR A 56 1.06 -4.56 1.68
N THR A 57 0.09 -4.96 2.49
CA THR A 57 0.21 -6.17 3.34
C THR A 57 0.36 -7.41 2.48
N TYR A 58 -0.37 -7.49 1.37
CA TYR A 58 -0.23 -8.59 0.41
C TYR A 58 1.21 -8.68 -0.14
N ASP A 59 1.77 -7.57 -0.62
CA ASP A 59 3.15 -7.57 -1.11
C ASP A 59 4.15 -7.85 0.00
N ALA A 60 3.98 -7.27 1.20
CA ALA A 60 4.89 -7.49 2.33
C ALA A 60 4.99 -8.97 2.72
N VAL A 61 3.86 -9.67 2.79
CA VAL A 61 3.85 -11.12 3.07
C VAL A 61 4.55 -11.89 1.96
N ASN A 62 4.28 -11.60 0.69
CA ASN A 62 4.91 -12.29 -0.43
C ASN A 62 6.43 -12.04 -0.49
N VAL A 63 6.88 -10.82 -0.24
CA VAL A 63 8.31 -10.47 -0.16
C VAL A 63 9.00 -11.25 0.96
N LEU A 64 8.37 -11.31 2.14
CA LEU A 64 8.92 -12.03 3.29
C LEU A 64 9.02 -13.53 3.00
N VAL A 65 7.96 -14.13 2.46
CA VAL A 65 7.96 -15.55 2.09
C VAL A 65 9.00 -15.83 1.00
N ALA A 66 9.11 -14.98 -0.01
CA ALA A 66 10.14 -15.13 -1.05
C ALA A 66 11.57 -15.10 -0.48
N ALA A 67 11.82 -14.21 0.51
CA ALA A 67 13.10 -14.15 1.19
C ALA A 67 13.39 -15.43 2.01
N MET A 68 12.39 -15.97 2.73
CA MET A 68 12.50 -17.24 3.45
C MET A 68 12.78 -18.42 2.52
N VAL A 69 12.09 -18.49 1.39
CA VAL A 69 12.32 -19.52 0.37
C VAL A 69 13.73 -19.41 -0.21
N ALA A 70 14.18 -18.21 -0.57
CA ALA A 70 15.53 -17.98 -1.07
C ALA A 70 16.63 -18.27 -0.05
N ALA A 71 16.31 -18.19 1.24
CA ALA A 71 17.22 -18.52 2.34
C ALA A 71 17.18 -20.02 2.74
N GLY A 72 16.15 -20.75 2.31
CA GLY A 72 15.87 -22.12 2.77
C GLY A 72 15.54 -22.21 4.26
N SER A 73 15.11 -21.11 4.89
CA SER A 73 14.88 -21.04 6.33
C SER A 73 13.87 -19.94 6.71
N PRO A 74 12.97 -20.20 7.66
CA PRO A 74 12.10 -19.19 8.28
C PRO A 74 12.79 -18.40 9.42
N ASP A 75 14.03 -18.75 9.79
CA ASP A 75 14.78 -18.05 10.83
C ASP A 75 15.15 -16.63 10.35
N PRO A 76 14.75 -15.56 11.06
CA PRO A 76 15.08 -14.18 10.71
C PRO A 76 16.57 -13.93 10.52
N LYS A 77 17.44 -14.57 11.29
CA LYS A 77 18.89 -14.43 11.17
C LYS A 77 19.41 -14.95 9.83
N VAL A 78 18.71 -15.91 9.22
CA VAL A 78 19.09 -16.55 7.96
C VAL A 78 18.47 -15.83 6.77
N TYR A 79 17.18 -15.46 6.82
CA TYR A 79 16.53 -14.83 5.67
C TYR A 79 16.75 -13.32 5.55
N LEU A 80 17.12 -12.60 6.62
CA LEU A 80 17.29 -11.14 6.60
C LEU A 80 18.24 -10.63 5.51
N PRO A 81 19.39 -11.24 5.24
CA PRO A 81 20.23 -10.84 4.11
C PRO A 81 19.55 -11.01 2.74
N LYS A 82 18.69 -12.03 2.59
CA LYS A 82 17.90 -12.25 1.36
C LYS A 82 16.79 -11.24 1.22
N LEU A 83 16.16 -10.87 2.34
CA LEU A 83 15.17 -9.81 2.39
C LEU A 83 15.78 -8.45 2.00
N ALA A 84 16.94 -8.10 2.56
CA ALA A 84 17.66 -6.87 2.22
C ALA A 84 18.03 -6.79 0.72
N ALA A 85 18.34 -7.94 0.10
CA ALA A 85 18.69 -8.05 -1.32
C ALA A 85 17.45 -8.24 -2.23
N THR A 86 16.24 -8.04 -1.73
CA THR A 86 14.99 -8.25 -2.48
C THR A 86 14.93 -7.40 -3.75
N ASN A 87 14.46 -8.01 -4.83
CA ASN A 87 13.99 -7.37 -6.05
C ASN A 87 12.71 -8.09 -6.50
N TYR A 88 11.58 -7.68 -5.93
CA TYR A 88 10.31 -8.36 -6.07
C TYR A 88 9.30 -7.52 -6.85
N LYS A 89 8.77 -8.06 -7.94
CA LYS A 89 7.70 -7.42 -8.72
C LYS A 89 6.37 -7.60 -8.00
N GLY A 90 6.07 -6.66 -7.09
CA GLY A 90 4.82 -6.62 -6.35
C GLY A 90 3.66 -6.04 -7.17
N ILE A 91 2.47 -6.13 -6.59
CA ILE A 91 1.28 -5.49 -7.15
C ILE A 91 1.26 -3.98 -6.88
N THR A 92 1.93 -3.52 -5.82
CA THR A 92 2.00 -2.11 -5.43
C THR A 92 3.15 -1.39 -6.12
N THR A 93 4.31 -2.04 -6.22
CA THR A 93 5.54 -1.52 -6.82
C THR A 93 6.54 -2.65 -7.06
N ASN A 94 7.67 -2.33 -7.68
CA ASN A 94 8.84 -3.19 -7.64
C ASN A 94 9.57 -2.98 -6.30
N VAL A 95 9.46 -3.95 -5.39
CA VAL A 95 9.98 -3.84 -4.03
C VAL A 95 11.49 -4.08 -4.02
N GLN A 96 12.23 -3.06 -3.65
CA GLN A 96 13.68 -3.07 -3.42
C GLN A 96 13.99 -2.19 -2.22
N PHE A 97 15.05 -2.52 -1.50
CA PHE A 97 15.47 -1.77 -0.31
C PHE A 97 16.81 -1.08 -0.49
N GLU A 98 16.94 0.07 0.15
CA GLU A 98 18.22 0.75 0.37
C GLU A 98 19.01 0.03 1.47
N ALA A 99 20.30 0.38 1.62
CA ALA A 99 21.17 -0.24 2.64
C ALA A 99 20.67 -0.01 4.09
N ASN A 100 19.90 1.04 4.31
CA ASN A 100 19.28 1.34 5.60
C ASN A 100 17.92 0.64 5.81
N GLY A 101 17.44 -0.14 4.84
CA GLY A 101 16.17 -0.87 4.88
C GLY A 101 14.97 -0.08 4.39
N GLU A 102 15.12 1.17 3.95
CA GLU A 102 14.04 1.93 3.33
C GLU A 102 13.73 1.44 1.92
N LEU A 103 12.48 1.63 1.50
CA LEU A 103 12.06 1.29 0.13
C LEU A 103 12.76 2.20 -0.88
N LYS A 104 13.33 1.62 -1.94
CA LYS A 104 13.82 2.39 -3.09
C LYS A 104 12.67 3.03 -3.85
N ASN A 105 12.82 4.29 -4.25
CA ASN A 105 11.84 5.03 -5.05
C ASN A 105 10.43 5.00 -4.44
N PRO A 106 10.25 5.39 -3.17
CA PRO A 106 8.94 5.39 -2.54
C PRO A 106 8.02 6.39 -3.24
N ALA A 107 6.80 5.97 -3.52
CA ALA A 107 5.75 6.87 -4.00
C ALA A 107 5.04 7.56 -2.82
N MET A 108 4.48 8.73 -3.08
CA MET A 108 3.57 9.43 -2.17
C MET A 108 2.41 9.98 -2.98
N THR A 109 1.20 9.83 -2.48
CA THR A 109 0.00 10.36 -3.11
C THR A 109 -0.65 11.39 -2.20
N LEU A 110 -0.95 12.56 -2.77
CA LEU A 110 -1.76 13.57 -2.12
C LEU A 110 -3.24 13.35 -2.46
N TYR A 111 -4.09 13.51 -1.48
CA TYR A 111 -5.53 13.38 -1.63
C TYR A 111 -6.26 14.61 -1.10
N THR A 112 -7.41 14.87 -1.69
CA THR A 112 -8.41 15.80 -1.17
C THR A 112 -9.79 15.12 -1.11
N TYR A 113 -10.75 15.80 -0.53
CA TYR A 113 -12.13 15.33 -0.45
C TYR A 113 -13.04 16.22 -1.28
N LYS A 114 -13.91 15.61 -2.10
CA LYS A 114 -14.95 16.31 -2.85
C LYS A 114 -16.25 15.52 -2.73
N GLY A 115 -17.25 16.13 -2.10
CA GLY A 115 -18.45 15.40 -1.71
C GLY A 115 -18.05 14.17 -0.88
N ASP A 116 -18.70 13.03 -1.10
CA ASP A 116 -18.43 11.80 -0.36
C ASP A 116 -17.29 10.96 -0.96
N LYS A 117 -16.31 11.62 -1.63
CA LYS A 117 -15.20 10.93 -2.30
C LYS A 117 -13.85 11.49 -1.87
N LYS A 118 -12.90 10.59 -1.65
CA LYS A 118 -11.48 10.88 -1.56
C LYS A 118 -10.88 10.81 -2.97
N ILE A 119 -10.19 11.86 -3.39
CA ILE A 119 -9.69 12.04 -4.76
C ILE A 119 -8.18 12.25 -4.72
N ALA A 120 -7.43 11.49 -5.51
CA ALA A 120 -6.00 11.71 -5.69
C ALA A 120 -5.76 13.01 -6.48
N LEU A 121 -4.76 13.78 -6.04
CA LEU A 121 -4.34 15.05 -6.66
C LEU A 121 -3.15 14.89 -7.62
N ASN A 122 -2.39 13.82 -7.52
CA ASN A 122 -1.18 13.53 -8.30
C ASN A 122 -1.16 12.08 -8.79
#